data_1aa2f6baacfe942ae31ac2f613b4d695
#
_entry.id   1aa2f6baacfe942ae31ac2f613b4d695
#
_cell.length_a   1.000
_cell.length_b   1.000
_cell.length_c   1.000
_cell.angle_alpha   90.00
_cell.angle_beta   90.00
_cell.angle_gamma   90.00
#
_symmetry.space_group_name_H-M   'P 1'
#
loop_
_entity.id
_entity.type
_entity.pdbx_description
1 polymer ?
#
loop_
_entity_poly.entity_id
_entity_poly.type
_entity_poly.pdbx_seq_one_letter_code
_entity_poly.pdbx_strand_id
1 'polypeptide(L)'
;MIKLRGIINEFMNKQMAGVTLKQLGGRRFMAMTGAKPLAVGTDGMVMKIGRNSKGVNYLRIDLKGDLYTMEFIRMRSGKETVLKKVKGVYADQLQDMFTKYTGMYTSL
;
A
#
# COMPACT_ATOMS: atom_id res chain seq x y z
N MET A 1 6.56 30.75 1.08
CA MET A 1 7.58 29.74 1.35
C MET A 1 7.00 28.45 1.93
N ILE A 2 6.18 28.53 2.96
CA ILE A 2 5.53 27.35 3.55
C ILE A 2 4.62 26.64 2.51
N LYS A 3 3.90 27.41 1.71
CA LYS A 3 3.04 26.86 0.66
C LYS A 3 3.83 26.15 -0.45
N LEU A 4 4.99 26.68 -0.79
CA LEU A 4 5.84 26.05 -1.80
C LEU A 4 6.42 24.71 -1.31
N ARG A 5 6.81 24.65 -0.04
CA ARG A 5 7.25 23.40 0.58
C ARG A 5 6.14 22.34 0.60
N GLY A 6 4.91 22.79 0.93
CA GLY A 6 3.77 21.88 0.94
C GLY A 6 3.50 21.29 -0.44
N ILE A 7 3.58 22.10 -1.49
CA ILE A 7 3.38 21.66 -2.88
C ILE A 7 4.47 20.67 -3.28
N ILE A 8 5.72 20.94 -2.94
CA ILE A 8 6.83 20.05 -3.25
C ILE A 8 6.67 18.71 -2.53
N ASN A 9 6.28 18.72 -1.26
CA ASN A 9 6.06 17.51 -0.49
C ASN A 9 4.91 16.68 -1.06
N GLU A 10 3.80 17.30 -1.41
CA GLU A 10 2.67 16.61 -2.04
C GLU A 10 3.10 15.95 -3.36
N PHE A 11 3.85 16.67 -4.18
CA PHE A 11 4.35 16.15 -5.45
C PHE A 11 5.26 14.94 -5.23
N MET A 12 6.19 15.01 -4.27
CA MET A 12 7.09 13.91 -3.95
C MET A 12 6.32 12.70 -3.41
N ASN A 13 5.31 12.92 -2.55
CA ASN A 13 4.50 11.85 -2.02
C ASN A 13 3.72 11.11 -3.10
N LYS A 14 3.17 11.84 -4.06
CA LYS A 14 2.47 11.24 -5.20
C LYS A 14 3.41 10.44 -6.08
N GLN A 15 4.64 10.91 -6.27
CA GLN A 15 5.66 10.17 -7.02
C GLN A 15 6.04 8.88 -6.31
N MET A 16 6.24 8.93 -5.00
CA MET A 16 6.56 7.74 -4.21
C MET A 16 5.43 6.72 -4.24
N ALA A 17 4.18 7.17 -4.16
CA ALA A 17 3.03 6.30 -4.28
C ALA A 17 2.99 5.61 -5.65
N GLY A 18 3.29 6.34 -6.71
CA GLY A 18 3.37 5.80 -8.07
C GLY A 18 4.46 4.74 -8.21
N VAL A 19 5.63 5.00 -7.63
CA VAL A 19 6.74 4.03 -7.61
C VAL A 19 6.33 2.77 -6.84
N THR A 20 5.72 2.94 -5.67
CA THR A 20 5.26 1.80 -4.85
C THR A 20 4.24 0.96 -5.60
N LEU A 21 3.28 1.59 -6.28
CA LEU A 21 2.30 0.87 -7.09
C LEU A 21 2.95 0.08 -8.23
N LYS A 22 3.95 0.65 -8.90
CA LYS A 22 4.70 -0.04 -9.93
C LYS A 22 5.41 -1.27 -9.38
N GLN A 23 6.00 -1.16 -8.21
CA GLN A 23 6.69 -2.26 -7.55
C GLN A 23 5.73 -3.37 -7.14
N LEU A 24 4.48 -3.04 -6.84
CA LEU A 24 3.44 -4.03 -6.55
C LEU A 24 2.88 -4.69 -7.83
N GLY A 25 3.13 -4.13 -9.00
CA GLY A 25 2.68 -4.70 -10.26
C GLY A 25 1.86 -3.75 -11.14
N GLY A 26 1.67 -2.50 -10.71
CA GLY A 26 0.99 -1.47 -11.49
C GLY A 26 -0.45 -1.80 -11.81
N ARG A 27 -0.84 -1.64 -13.07
CA ARG A 27 -2.22 -1.89 -13.52
C ARG A 27 -2.66 -3.33 -13.32
N ARG A 28 -1.76 -4.30 -13.52
CA ARG A 28 -2.07 -5.71 -13.29
C ARG A 28 -2.41 -5.96 -11.84
N PHE A 29 -1.62 -5.40 -10.93
CA PHE A 29 -1.88 -5.49 -9.50
C PHE A 29 -3.28 -4.95 -9.18
N MET A 30 -3.60 -3.74 -9.66
CA MET A 30 -4.90 -3.13 -9.39
C MET A 30 -6.05 -3.94 -9.98
N ALA A 31 -5.90 -4.46 -11.20
CA ALA A 31 -6.93 -5.26 -11.85
C ALA A 31 -7.15 -6.59 -11.15
N MET A 32 -6.09 -7.27 -10.74
CA MET A 32 -6.18 -8.60 -10.12
C MET A 32 -6.65 -8.56 -8.67
N THR A 33 -6.35 -7.49 -7.97
CA THR A 33 -6.63 -7.39 -6.52
C THR A 33 -7.79 -6.47 -6.18
N GLY A 34 -8.28 -5.71 -7.15
CA GLY A 34 -9.28 -4.67 -6.91
C GLY A 34 -8.74 -3.49 -6.12
N ALA A 35 -7.43 -3.32 -6.08
CA ALA A 35 -6.79 -2.28 -5.30
C ALA A 35 -7.13 -0.89 -5.83
N LYS A 36 -7.47 0.02 -4.90
CA LYS A 36 -7.75 1.43 -5.20
C LYS A 36 -7.05 2.30 -4.17
N PRO A 37 -6.09 3.14 -4.59
CA PRO A 37 -5.48 4.10 -3.68
C PRO A 37 -6.54 5.07 -3.14
N LEU A 38 -6.56 5.26 -1.82
CA LEU A 38 -7.52 6.13 -1.15
C LEU A 38 -6.87 7.41 -0.63
N ALA A 39 -5.66 7.29 -0.07
CA ALA A 39 -4.98 8.41 0.52
C ALA A 39 -3.47 8.24 0.40
N VAL A 40 -2.77 9.36 0.21
CA VAL A 40 -1.30 9.41 0.19
C VAL A 40 -0.88 10.38 1.28
N GLY A 41 -0.12 9.87 2.25
CA GLY A 41 0.45 10.67 3.33
C GLY A 41 1.88 11.07 3.05
N THR A 42 2.55 11.60 4.08
CA THR A 42 3.92 12.08 3.97
C THR A 42 4.91 10.96 3.61
N ASP A 43 4.76 9.81 4.25
CA ASP A 43 5.70 8.68 4.09
C ASP A 43 5.02 7.41 3.59
N GLY A 44 3.75 7.46 3.24
CA GLY A 44 3.05 6.25 2.88
C GLY A 44 1.72 6.47 2.19
N MET A 45 1.05 5.36 1.93
CA MET A 45 -0.25 5.38 1.27
C MET A 45 -1.16 4.32 1.87
N VAL A 46 -2.47 4.54 1.71
CA VAL A 46 -3.50 3.58 2.08
C VAL A 46 -4.30 3.25 0.83
N MET A 47 -4.58 1.98 0.62
CA MET A 47 -5.40 1.54 -0.49
C MET A 47 -6.46 0.55 -0.02
N LYS A 48 -7.61 0.58 -0.69
CA LYS A 48 -8.63 -0.44 -0.53
C LYS A 48 -8.32 -1.59 -1.47
N ILE A 49 -8.49 -2.83 -1.00
CA ILE A 49 -8.28 -4.01 -1.83
C ILE A 49 -9.55 -4.85 -1.89
N GLY A 50 -9.64 -5.69 -2.92
CA GLY A 50 -10.81 -6.52 -3.15
C GLY A 50 -10.93 -7.66 -2.16
N ARG A 51 -12.06 -8.35 -2.21
CA ARG A 51 -12.37 -9.48 -1.32
C ARG A 51 -11.31 -10.58 -1.47
N ASN A 52 -10.86 -11.12 -0.35
CA ASN A 52 -9.87 -12.20 -0.34
C ASN A 52 -10.11 -13.14 0.84
N SER A 53 -9.47 -14.31 0.80
CA SER A 53 -9.66 -15.35 1.80
C SER A 53 -9.16 -14.99 3.20
N LYS A 54 -8.27 -14.01 3.30
CA LYS A 54 -7.70 -13.57 4.59
C LYS A 54 -8.51 -12.47 5.27
N GLY A 55 -9.52 -11.93 4.58
CA GLY A 55 -10.37 -10.89 5.14
C GLY A 55 -9.71 -9.52 5.23
N VAL A 56 -8.63 -9.30 4.50
CA VAL A 56 -7.94 -8.00 4.42
C VAL A 56 -8.66 -7.14 3.39
N ASN A 57 -9.14 -5.96 3.78
CA ASN A 57 -9.79 -5.06 2.85
C ASN A 57 -9.11 -3.71 2.69
N TYR A 58 -8.06 -3.43 3.48
CA TYR A 58 -7.22 -2.24 3.34
C TYR A 58 -5.76 -2.61 3.51
N LEU A 59 -4.91 -1.92 2.78
CA LEU A 59 -3.46 -2.06 2.88
C LEU A 59 -2.84 -0.69 3.10
N ARG A 60 -2.07 -0.56 4.18
CA ARG A 60 -1.27 0.63 4.43
C ARG A 60 0.19 0.29 4.18
N ILE A 61 0.85 1.10 3.36
CA ILE A 61 2.28 0.93 3.07
C ILE A 61 2.99 2.23 3.44
N ASP A 62 3.96 2.15 4.32
CA ASP A 62 4.80 3.27 4.71
C ASP A 62 6.24 3.00 4.27
N LEU A 63 6.92 4.05 3.83
CA LEU A 63 8.32 3.99 3.45
C LEU A 63 9.14 4.77 4.47
N LYS A 64 10.09 4.09 5.13
CA LYS A 64 11.03 4.70 6.06
C LYS A 64 12.44 4.34 5.64
N GLY A 65 13.23 5.35 5.27
CA GLY A 65 14.51 5.09 4.62
C GLY A 65 14.27 4.33 3.32
N ASP A 66 14.91 3.20 3.15
CA ASP A 66 14.79 2.38 1.95
C ASP A 66 13.90 1.15 2.15
N LEU A 67 13.22 1.05 3.29
CA LEU A 67 12.42 -0.12 3.64
C LEU A 67 10.96 0.22 3.83
N TYR A 68 10.09 -0.72 3.44
CA TYR A 68 8.65 -0.56 3.58
C TYR A 68 8.13 -1.25 4.83
N THR A 69 7.07 -0.68 5.40
CA THR A 69 6.25 -1.32 6.42
C THR A 69 4.86 -1.53 5.81
N MET A 70 4.36 -2.76 5.86
CA MET A 70 3.04 -3.11 5.33
C MET A 70 2.11 -3.47 6.47
N GLU A 71 0.92 -2.86 6.50
CA GLU A 71 -0.12 -3.21 7.45
C GLU A 71 -1.34 -3.74 6.68
N PHE A 72 -1.70 -4.98 6.96
CA PHE A 72 -2.87 -5.64 6.37
C PHE A 72 -4.04 -5.49 7.32
N ILE A 73 -5.07 -4.77 6.90
CA ILE A 73 -6.10 -4.23 7.77
C ILE A 73 -7.47 -4.76 7.38
N ARG A 74 -8.28 -5.07 8.38
CA ARG A 74 -9.71 -5.31 8.21
C ARG A 74 -10.47 -4.12 8.80
N MET A 75 -11.25 -3.46 7.95
CA MET A 75 -12.13 -2.38 8.35
C MET A 75 -13.57 -2.87 8.30
N ARG A 76 -14.27 -2.83 9.45
CA ARG A 76 -15.69 -3.20 9.55
C ARG A 76 -16.41 -2.22 10.44
N SER A 77 -17.52 -1.68 9.94
CA SER A 77 -18.38 -0.77 10.71
C SER A 77 -17.61 0.37 11.38
N GLY A 78 -16.66 0.94 10.64
CA GLY A 78 -15.81 2.03 11.13
C GLY A 78 -14.69 1.61 12.07
N LYS A 79 -14.56 0.31 12.36
CA LYS A 79 -13.51 -0.19 13.25
C LYS A 79 -12.36 -0.80 12.45
N GLU A 80 -11.15 -0.31 12.72
CA GLU A 80 -9.92 -0.77 12.09
C GLU A 80 -9.27 -1.87 12.94
N THR A 81 -8.93 -2.99 12.31
CA THR A 81 -8.18 -4.07 12.95
C THR A 81 -6.97 -4.40 12.09
N VAL A 82 -5.77 -4.22 12.64
CA VAL A 82 -4.54 -4.60 11.96
C VAL A 82 -4.34 -6.10 12.13
N LEU A 83 -4.54 -6.86 11.05
CA LEU A 83 -4.42 -8.31 11.08
C LEU A 83 -2.97 -8.76 11.03
N LYS A 84 -2.12 -8.01 10.32
CA LYS A 84 -0.70 -8.30 10.22
C LYS A 84 0.07 -7.03 9.91
N LYS A 85 1.21 -6.84 10.56
CA LYS A 85 2.15 -5.76 10.31
C LYS A 85 3.52 -6.36 10.01
N VAL A 86 4.10 -6.01 8.87
CA VAL A 86 5.40 -6.50 8.43
C VAL A 86 6.33 -5.31 8.24
N LYS A 87 7.45 -5.29 8.95
CA LYS A 87 8.45 -4.23 8.88
C LYS A 87 9.67 -4.71 8.09
N GLY A 88 10.43 -3.76 7.56
CA GLY A 88 11.70 -4.06 6.91
C GLY A 88 11.54 -4.78 5.58
N VAL A 89 10.50 -4.44 4.81
CA VAL A 89 10.23 -5.07 3.51
C VAL A 89 10.97 -4.31 2.42
N TYR A 90 11.77 -5.02 1.64
CA TYR A 90 12.43 -4.43 0.47
C TYR A 90 11.45 -4.29 -0.69
N ALA A 91 11.76 -3.37 -1.62
CA ALA A 91 10.90 -3.11 -2.77
C ALA A 91 10.59 -4.36 -3.59
N ASP A 92 11.58 -5.23 -3.78
CA ASP A 92 11.42 -6.46 -4.54
C ASP A 92 10.65 -7.56 -3.79
N GLN A 93 10.35 -7.35 -2.52
CA GLN A 93 9.59 -8.28 -1.69
C GLN A 93 8.12 -7.89 -1.53
N LEU A 94 7.72 -6.69 -1.98
CA LEU A 94 6.37 -6.19 -1.78
C LEU A 94 5.30 -7.13 -2.35
N GLN A 95 5.52 -7.64 -3.56
CA GLN A 95 4.57 -8.53 -4.21
C GLN A 95 4.43 -9.85 -3.44
N ASP A 96 5.53 -10.43 -3.01
CA ASP A 96 5.53 -11.70 -2.28
C ASP A 96 4.82 -11.57 -0.94
N MET A 97 5.10 -10.48 -0.21
CA MET A 97 4.45 -10.24 1.08
C MET A 97 2.96 -9.99 0.90
N PHE A 98 2.56 -9.25 -0.13
CA PHE A 98 1.16 -9.03 -0.44
C PHE A 98 0.43 -10.36 -0.68
N THR A 99 0.97 -11.20 -1.53
CA THR A 99 0.39 -12.50 -1.85
C THR A 99 0.32 -13.40 -0.62
N LYS A 100 1.37 -13.41 0.19
CA LYS A 100 1.44 -14.22 1.40
C LYS A 100 0.32 -13.90 2.39
N TYR A 101 0.03 -12.61 2.59
CA TYR A 101 -0.91 -12.18 3.63
C TYR A 101 -2.32 -11.86 3.13
N THR A 102 -2.56 -11.86 1.84
CA THR A 102 -3.90 -11.68 1.28
C THR A 102 -4.40 -12.92 0.53
N GLY A 103 -3.50 -13.77 0.08
CA GLY A 103 -3.84 -14.90 -0.77
C GLY A 103 -4.13 -14.53 -2.21
N MET A 104 -3.95 -13.25 -2.57
CA MET A 104 -4.19 -12.77 -3.94
C MET A 104 -2.87 -12.60 -4.68
N TYR A 105 -2.87 -12.97 -5.96
CA TYR A 105 -1.71 -12.77 -6.82
C TYR A 105 -1.67 -11.35 -7.38
N THR A 106 -0.47 -10.81 -7.57
CA THR A 106 -0.25 -9.46 -8.11
C THR A 106 -0.02 -9.48 -9.63
N SER A 107 0.23 -10.64 -10.20
CA SER A 107 0.41 -10.85 -11.63
C SER A 107 0.14 -12.32 -11.98
N LEU A 108 -0.11 -12.55 -13.24
CA LEU A 108 -0.28 -13.92 -13.76
C LEU A 108 1.06 -14.59 -14.04
#